data_0a0d2427da9700e73843ea209df3c2d5
#
_entry.id   0a0d2427da9700e73843ea209df3c2d5
#
_cell.length_a   1.000
_cell.length_b   1.000
_cell.length_c   1.000
_cell.angle_alpha   90.00
_cell.angle_beta   90.00
_cell.angle_gamma   90.00
#
_symmetry.space_group_name_H-M   'P 1'
#
loop_
_entity.id
_entity.type
_entity.pdbx_description
1 polymer ?
#
loop_
_entity_poly.entity_id
_entity_poly.type
_entity_poly.pdbx_seq_one_letter_code
_entity_poly.pdbx_strand_id
1 'polypeptide(L)'
;MQRDRLTLEHIPALLDAWMGHLGLAAKATPSPSGDEVAFPNRIELKGDDAASLGVQRGQPLDALQQLLHEQIGGHNEAHLPFLDAGTLRLARMRELKVMARFGAEKAAELGFYAFSPLTPRERRWIHLEVSTLEGFETESEGTGHLKSLKIIRK
;
A
#
# COMPACT_ATOMS: atom_id res chain seq x y z
N MET A 1 -9.06 24.71 21.93
CA MET A 1 -9.40 23.29 22.03
C MET A 1 -8.29 22.50 21.39
N GLN A 2 -7.41 21.92 22.19
CA GLN A 2 -6.43 20.97 21.67
C GLN A 2 -7.22 19.73 21.29
N ARG A 3 -7.32 19.45 19.98
CA ARG A 3 -7.65 18.11 19.55
C ARG A 3 -6.50 17.23 20.01
N ASP A 4 -6.76 16.32 20.92
CA ASP A 4 -5.80 15.30 21.28
C ASP A 4 -5.32 14.66 19.98
N ARG A 5 -4.07 14.91 19.65
CA ARG A 5 -3.47 14.29 18.48
C ARG A 5 -3.49 12.79 18.74
N LEU A 6 -4.26 12.07 17.94
CA LEU A 6 -4.21 10.62 17.93
C LEU A 6 -2.76 10.23 17.65
N THR A 7 -2.10 9.70 18.66
CA THR A 7 -0.75 9.17 18.50
C THR A 7 -0.84 7.77 17.89
N LEU A 8 0.23 7.33 17.25
CA LEU A 8 0.29 5.98 16.68
C LEU A 8 -0.07 4.88 17.68
N GLU A 9 0.14 5.13 18.96
CA GLU A 9 -0.19 4.20 20.05
C GLU A 9 -1.70 3.98 20.24
N HIS A 10 -2.52 4.98 19.92
CA HIS A 10 -3.97 4.93 20.08
C HIS A 10 -4.71 4.38 18.85
N ILE A 11 -4.02 4.29 17.71
CA ILE A 11 -4.65 3.91 16.46
C ILE A 11 -5.17 2.47 16.47
N PRO A 12 -4.46 1.45 17.00
CA PRO A 12 -5.02 0.11 17.07
C PRO A 12 -6.33 0.02 17.82
N ALA A 13 -6.46 0.71 18.95
CA ALA A 13 -7.70 0.75 19.73
C ALA A 13 -8.85 1.42 18.95
N LEU A 14 -8.55 2.49 18.22
CA LEU A 14 -9.54 3.16 17.37
C LEU A 14 -10.02 2.23 16.26
N LEU A 15 -9.12 1.55 15.59
CA LEU A 15 -9.45 0.60 14.53
C LEU A 15 -10.24 -0.60 15.07
N ASP A 16 -9.91 -1.10 16.25
CA ASP A 16 -10.68 -2.17 16.91
C ASP A 16 -12.12 -1.72 17.17
N ALA A 17 -12.30 -0.47 17.62
CA ALA A 17 -13.63 0.11 17.80
C ALA A 17 -14.40 0.21 16.48
N TRP A 18 -13.75 0.63 15.40
CA TRP A 18 -14.37 0.67 14.07
C TRP A 18 -14.77 -0.72 13.59
N MET A 19 -13.92 -1.71 13.78
CA MET A 19 -14.27 -3.11 13.43
C MET A 19 -15.48 -3.59 14.21
N GLY A 20 -15.56 -3.29 15.50
CA GLY A 20 -16.72 -3.60 16.32
C GLY A 20 -18.00 -2.93 15.81
N HIS A 21 -17.94 -1.65 15.45
CA HIS A 21 -19.09 -0.91 14.91
C HIS A 21 -19.55 -1.45 13.55
N LEU A 22 -18.62 -1.93 12.73
CA LEU A 22 -18.92 -2.53 11.43
C LEU A 22 -19.37 -3.99 11.54
N GLY A 23 -19.30 -4.58 12.73
CA GLY A 23 -19.64 -5.98 12.93
C GLY A 23 -18.61 -6.95 12.33
N LEU A 24 -17.36 -6.51 12.19
CA LEU A 24 -16.28 -7.30 11.60
C LEU A 24 -15.41 -7.93 12.68
N ALA A 25 -15.16 -9.23 12.56
CA ALA A 25 -14.23 -9.95 13.42
C ALA A 25 -12.80 -9.75 12.89
N ALA A 26 -12.21 -8.62 13.26
CA ALA A 26 -10.84 -8.29 12.95
C ALA A 26 -10.26 -7.38 14.04
N LYS A 27 -8.98 -7.56 14.33
CA LYS A 27 -8.24 -6.74 15.29
C LYS A 27 -7.01 -6.10 14.65
N ALA A 28 -6.70 -4.89 15.06
CA ALA A 28 -5.57 -4.13 14.58
C ALA A 28 -4.33 -4.42 15.41
N THR A 29 -3.23 -4.74 14.73
CA THR A 29 -1.93 -4.98 15.36
C THR A 29 -0.83 -4.30 14.54
N PRO A 30 0.00 -3.45 15.15
CA PRO A 30 1.18 -2.95 14.46
C PRO A 30 2.09 -4.10 14.06
N SER A 31 2.40 -4.20 12.78
CA SER A 31 3.21 -5.27 12.21
C SER A 31 4.09 -4.71 11.10
N PRO A 32 5.33 -4.30 11.41
CA PRO A 32 6.23 -3.70 10.42
C PRO A 32 6.41 -4.57 9.18
N SER A 33 6.45 -3.91 8.03
CA SER A 33 6.57 -4.59 6.73
C SER A 33 7.97 -5.11 6.43
N GLY A 34 8.98 -4.61 7.12
CA GLY A 34 10.38 -4.81 6.77
C GLY A 34 10.91 -3.84 5.71
N ASP A 35 10.05 -3.00 5.15
CA ASP A 35 10.40 -1.94 4.20
C ASP A 35 9.59 -0.67 4.51
N GLU A 36 10.12 0.16 5.39
CA GLU A 36 9.44 1.37 5.86
C GLU A 36 9.31 2.47 4.80
N VAL A 37 10.05 2.38 3.70
CA VAL A 37 9.90 3.30 2.57
C VAL A 37 8.69 2.92 1.72
N ALA A 38 8.56 1.65 1.37
CA ALA A 38 7.47 1.15 0.53
C ALA A 38 6.17 0.98 1.31
N PHE A 39 6.24 0.50 2.53
CA PHE A 39 5.06 0.24 3.37
C PHE A 39 5.34 0.70 4.81
N PRO A 40 5.28 2.02 5.06
CA PRO A 40 5.59 2.57 6.39
C PRO A 40 4.45 2.33 7.37
N ASN A 41 4.80 2.20 8.66
CA ASN A 41 3.86 2.16 9.78
C ASN A 41 2.70 1.19 9.56
N ARG A 42 3.02 -0.02 9.11
CA ARG A 42 2.02 -1.02 8.77
C ARG A 42 1.21 -1.46 9.99
N ILE A 43 -0.10 -1.42 9.86
CA ILE A 43 -1.05 -1.98 10.82
C ILE A 43 -1.83 -3.08 10.13
N GLU A 44 -1.74 -4.28 10.66
CA GLU A 44 -2.45 -5.45 10.17
C GLU A 44 -3.82 -5.57 10.84
N LEU A 45 -4.89 -5.62 10.03
CA LEU A 45 -6.22 -6.03 10.46
C LEU A 45 -6.32 -7.54 10.29
N LYS A 46 -6.34 -8.27 11.41
CA LYS A 46 -6.25 -9.71 11.43
C LYS A 46 -7.49 -10.32 12.09
N GLY A 47 -8.08 -11.31 11.47
CA GLY A 47 -9.24 -12.02 11.97
C GLY A 47 -10.04 -12.67 10.84
N ASP A 48 -11.13 -13.34 11.21
CA ASP A 48 -11.94 -14.12 10.26
C ASP A 48 -12.55 -13.25 9.15
N ASP A 49 -12.85 -11.97 9.44
CA ASP A 49 -13.45 -11.06 8.48
C ASP A 49 -12.45 -10.14 7.77
N ALA A 50 -11.16 -10.30 8.03
CA ALA A 50 -10.14 -9.45 7.41
C ALA A 50 -10.15 -9.54 5.89
N ALA A 51 -10.40 -10.71 5.32
CA ALA A 51 -10.43 -10.92 3.87
C ALA A 51 -11.49 -10.06 3.17
N SER A 52 -12.60 -9.75 3.84
CA SER A 52 -13.67 -8.91 3.28
C SER A 52 -13.22 -7.46 3.03
N LEU A 53 -12.19 -7.00 3.70
CA LEU A 53 -11.62 -5.68 3.51
C LEU A 53 -10.71 -5.61 2.28
N GLY A 54 -10.21 -6.76 1.83
CA GLY A 54 -9.32 -6.86 0.69
C GLY A 54 -10.01 -7.04 -0.66
N VAL A 55 -11.33 -7.17 -0.70
CA VAL A 55 -12.08 -7.35 -1.95
C VAL A 55 -11.95 -6.12 -2.86
N GLN A 56 -12.21 -6.28 -4.16
CA GLN A 56 -12.15 -5.21 -5.14
C GLN A 56 -10.82 -4.45 -5.09
N ARG A 57 -9.72 -5.18 -5.09
CA ARG A 57 -8.34 -4.64 -4.99
C ARG A 57 -8.09 -3.81 -3.73
N GLY A 58 -8.80 -4.13 -2.63
CA GLY A 58 -8.63 -3.44 -1.36
C GLY A 58 -9.37 -2.11 -1.24
N GLN A 59 -10.41 -1.88 -2.03
CA GLN A 59 -11.21 -0.64 -1.93
C GLN A 59 -11.78 -0.40 -0.53
N PRO A 60 -12.37 -1.39 0.17
CA PRO A 60 -12.82 -1.15 1.54
C PRO A 60 -11.70 -0.75 2.48
N LEU A 61 -10.54 -1.37 2.33
CA LEU A 61 -9.35 -1.07 3.11
C LEU A 61 -8.83 0.34 2.81
N ASP A 62 -8.84 0.76 1.55
CA ASP A 62 -8.48 2.12 1.14
C ASP A 62 -9.40 3.16 1.77
N ALA A 63 -10.70 2.88 1.82
CA ALA A 63 -11.68 3.77 2.45
C ALA A 63 -11.41 3.94 3.94
N LEU A 64 -11.15 2.86 4.65
CA LEU A 64 -10.77 2.90 6.07
C LEU A 64 -9.48 3.68 6.29
N GLN A 65 -8.49 3.46 5.45
CA GLN A 65 -7.21 4.16 5.53
C GLN A 65 -7.37 5.66 5.31
N GLN A 66 -8.19 6.07 4.34
CA GLN A 66 -8.49 7.47 4.10
C GLN A 66 -9.17 8.12 5.30
N LEU A 67 -10.19 7.47 5.87
CA LEU A 67 -10.86 7.95 7.09
C LEU A 67 -9.86 8.10 8.25
N LEU A 68 -8.97 7.14 8.41
CA LEU A 68 -7.96 7.17 9.46
C LEU A 68 -7.01 8.35 9.27
N HIS A 69 -6.53 8.57 8.05
CA HIS A 69 -5.64 9.69 7.73
C HIS A 69 -6.33 11.05 7.98
N GLU A 70 -7.60 11.17 7.65
CA GLU A 70 -8.39 12.37 7.94
C GLU A 70 -8.54 12.61 9.45
N GLN A 71 -8.75 11.56 10.23
CA GLN A 71 -8.87 11.64 11.69
C GLN A 71 -7.55 12.10 12.33
N ILE A 72 -6.44 11.62 11.84
CA ILE A 72 -5.11 12.00 12.36
C ILE A 72 -4.80 13.46 12.02
N GLY A 73 -5.31 13.97 10.90
CA GLY A 73 -5.16 15.37 10.50
C GLY A 73 -3.71 15.78 10.23
N GLY A 74 -2.86 14.83 9.86
CA GLY A 74 -1.45 15.07 9.63
C GLY A 74 -1.14 15.36 8.17
N HIS A 75 -0.27 16.33 7.93
CA HIS A 75 0.28 16.61 6.59
C HIS A 75 1.62 15.90 6.37
N ASN A 76 2.13 15.20 7.37
CA ASN A 76 3.40 14.49 7.29
C ASN A 76 3.16 13.01 7.01
N GLU A 77 3.24 12.64 5.74
CA GLU A 77 3.03 11.26 5.28
C GLU A 77 3.98 10.24 5.95
N ALA A 78 5.15 10.68 6.41
CA ALA A 78 6.12 9.82 7.08
C ALA A 78 5.59 9.21 8.40
N HIS A 79 4.57 9.81 9.00
CA HIS A 79 3.98 9.36 10.25
C HIS A 79 2.59 8.75 10.08
N LEU A 80 2.07 8.67 8.85
CA LEU A 80 0.77 8.08 8.60
C LEU A 80 0.85 6.55 8.67
N PRO A 81 -0.11 5.89 9.33
CA PRO A 81 -0.22 4.44 9.29
C PRO A 81 -0.81 3.97 7.97
N PHE A 82 -0.37 2.82 7.52
CA PHE A 82 -0.90 2.16 6.33
C PHE A 82 -1.48 0.80 6.71
N LEU A 83 -2.73 0.58 6.34
CA LEU A 83 -3.49 -0.61 6.73
C LEU A 83 -3.21 -1.79 5.82
N ASP A 84 -3.26 -2.98 6.39
CA ASP A 84 -3.27 -4.23 5.65
C ASP A 84 -4.40 -5.12 6.15
N ALA A 85 -4.97 -5.90 5.27
CA ALA A 85 -5.97 -6.92 5.59
C ALA A 85 -5.25 -8.27 5.65
N GLY A 86 -4.94 -8.74 6.87
CA GLY A 86 -3.99 -9.82 7.01
C GLY A 86 -2.66 -9.44 6.36
N THR A 87 -2.11 -10.30 5.53
CA THR A 87 -0.88 -10.03 4.78
C THR A 87 -1.11 -9.71 3.30
N LEU A 88 -2.34 -9.39 2.92
CA LEU A 88 -2.73 -9.23 1.52
C LEU A 88 -1.86 -8.20 0.78
N ARG A 89 -1.74 -7.00 1.32
CA ARG A 89 -0.94 -5.93 0.72
C ARG A 89 0.55 -6.18 0.83
N LEU A 90 0.99 -6.71 1.96
CA LEU A 90 2.39 -7.07 2.16
C LEU A 90 2.85 -8.13 1.14
N ALA A 91 2.05 -9.16 0.93
CA ALA A 91 2.34 -10.20 -0.05
C ALA A 91 2.35 -9.62 -1.47
N ARG A 92 1.39 -8.74 -1.80
CA ARG A 92 1.33 -8.07 -3.09
C ARG A 92 2.53 -7.16 -3.34
N MET A 93 2.97 -6.43 -2.32
CA MET A 93 4.18 -5.61 -2.41
C MET A 93 5.41 -6.46 -2.75
N ARG A 94 5.57 -7.59 -2.07
CA ARG A 94 6.68 -8.50 -2.31
C ARG A 94 6.64 -9.10 -3.72
N GLU A 95 5.45 -9.50 -4.17
CA GLU A 95 5.24 -9.99 -5.53
C GLU A 95 5.62 -8.94 -6.57
N LEU A 96 5.15 -7.72 -6.41
CA LEU A 96 5.43 -6.63 -7.36
C LEU A 96 6.90 -6.24 -7.38
N LYS A 97 7.62 -6.34 -6.27
CA LYS A 97 9.07 -6.15 -6.26
C LYS A 97 9.80 -7.19 -7.11
N VAL A 98 9.41 -8.45 -7.00
CA VAL A 98 9.97 -9.52 -7.84
C VAL A 98 9.61 -9.28 -9.31
N MET A 99 8.38 -8.92 -9.61
CA MET A 99 7.93 -8.60 -10.96
C MET A 99 8.67 -7.38 -11.54
N ALA A 100 8.97 -6.39 -10.71
CA ALA A 100 9.73 -5.22 -11.14
C ALA A 100 11.14 -5.59 -11.59
N ARG A 101 11.81 -6.46 -10.85
CA ARG A 101 13.15 -6.94 -11.23
C ARG A 101 13.12 -7.76 -12.51
N PHE A 102 12.15 -8.66 -12.62
CA PHE A 102 11.92 -9.42 -13.86
C PHE A 102 11.63 -8.48 -15.04
N GLY A 103 10.77 -7.49 -14.85
CA GLY A 103 10.44 -6.50 -15.88
C GLY A 103 11.67 -5.68 -16.31
N ALA A 104 12.55 -5.33 -15.37
CA ALA A 104 13.80 -4.63 -15.70
C ALA A 104 14.74 -5.51 -16.53
N GLU A 105 14.86 -6.80 -16.23
CA GLU A 105 15.63 -7.73 -17.05
C GLU A 105 15.07 -7.80 -18.48
N LYS A 106 13.76 -7.85 -18.62
CA LYS A 106 13.09 -7.85 -19.93
C LYS A 106 13.28 -6.53 -20.67
N ALA A 107 13.18 -5.40 -19.95
CA ALA A 107 13.42 -4.09 -20.53
C ALA A 107 14.90 -3.93 -21.00
N ALA A 108 15.85 -4.54 -20.31
CA ALA A 108 17.25 -4.57 -20.75
C ALA A 108 17.43 -5.24 -22.10
N GLU A 109 16.65 -6.29 -22.38
CA GLU A 109 16.67 -7.02 -23.65
C GLU A 109 15.86 -6.32 -24.75
N LEU A 110 14.66 -5.87 -24.42
CA LEU A 110 13.65 -5.42 -25.38
C LEU A 110 13.48 -3.90 -25.47
N GLY A 111 14.09 -3.16 -24.55
CA GLY A 111 13.95 -1.71 -24.43
C GLY A 111 12.89 -1.25 -23.44
N PHE A 112 11.84 -2.05 -23.25
CA PHE A 112 10.77 -1.77 -22.30
C PHE A 112 10.08 -3.04 -21.81
N TYR A 113 9.35 -2.92 -20.71
CA TYR A 113 8.43 -3.94 -20.22
C TYR A 113 7.17 -3.27 -19.67
N ALA A 114 6.00 -3.69 -20.09
CA ALA A 114 4.72 -3.12 -19.72
C ALA A 114 3.96 -4.02 -18.74
N PHE A 115 3.40 -3.40 -17.70
CA PHE A 115 2.48 -4.06 -16.75
C PHE A 115 1.03 -3.78 -17.14
N SER A 116 0.13 -4.70 -16.79
CA SER A 116 -1.32 -4.46 -16.79
C SER A 116 -1.68 -3.27 -15.90
N PRO A 117 -2.87 -2.68 -16.03
CA PRO A 117 -3.27 -1.57 -15.17
C PRO A 117 -3.15 -1.88 -13.68
N LEU A 118 -2.54 -0.94 -12.96
CA LEU A 118 -2.19 -1.05 -11.54
C LEU A 118 -2.77 0.12 -10.75
N THR A 119 -2.99 -0.09 -9.46
CA THR A 119 -3.38 0.98 -8.54
C THR A 119 -2.20 1.94 -8.31
N PRO A 120 -2.46 3.18 -7.82
CA PRO A 120 -1.37 4.10 -7.49
C PRO A 120 -0.34 3.53 -6.53
N ARG A 121 -0.78 2.80 -5.51
CA ARG A 121 0.12 2.14 -4.56
C ARG A 121 0.99 1.10 -5.22
N GLU A 122 0.41 0.26 -6.05
CA GLU A 122 1.13 -0.77 -6.79
C GLU A 122 2.19 -0.17 -7.72
N ARG A 123 1.83 0.88 -8.45
CA ARG A 123 2.78 1.62 -9.30
C ARG A 123 3.92 2.23 -8.48
N ARG A 124 3.61 2.78 -7.31
CA ARG A 124 4.63 3.33 -6.42
C ARG A 124 5.62 2.25 -5.96
N TRP A 125 5.14 1.07 -5.60
CA TRP A 125 6.02 -0.02 -5.19
C TRP A 125 6.97 -0.44 -6.31
N ILE A 126 6.48 -0.56 -7.54
CA ILE A 126 7.32 -0.87 -8.70
C ILE A 126 8.33 0.25 -8.95
N HIS A 127 7.89 1.50 -8.91
CA HIS A 127 8.77 2.66 -9.11
C HIS A 127 9.90 2.68 -8.08
N LEU A 128 9.59 2.45 -6.81
CA LEU A 128 10.60 2.41 -5.74
C LEU A 128 11.64 1.30 -5.98
N GLU A 129 11.21 0.13 -6.40
CA GLU A 129 12.12 -0.98 -6.68
C GLU A 129 12.98 -0.69 -7.90
N VAL A 130 12.41 -0.18 -8.98
CA VAL A 130 13.14 0.17 -10.20
C VAL A 130 14.14 1.29 -9.93
N SER A 131 13.83 2.23 -9.04
CA SER A 131 14.74 3.33 -8.68
C SER A 131 16.04 2.84 -8.02
N THR A 132 16.08 1.63 -7.50
CA THR A 132 17.29 1.01 -6.97
C THR A 132 18.17 0.39 -8.05
N LEU A 133 17.67 0.31 -9.28
CA LEU A 133 18.37 -0.31 -10.42
C LEU A 133 18.90 0.77 -11.36
N GLU A 134 20.17 0.72 -11.70
CA GLU A 134 20.78 1.66 -12.64
C GLU A 134 20.31 1.40 -14.09
N GLY A 135 20.07 2.46 -14.84
CA GLY A 135 19.78 2.39 -16.26
C GLY A 135 18.31 2.15 -16.60
N PHE A 136 17.41 2.27 -15.64
CA PHE A 136 15.98 2.10 -15.85
C PHE A 136 15.18 3.26 -15.29
N GLU A 137 14.02 3.51 -15.90
CA GLU A 137 13.02 4.45 -15.40
C GLU A 137 11.63 3.87 -15.58
N THR A 138 10.64 4.44 -14.90
CA THR A 138 9.24 4.04 -15.02
C THR A 138 8.41 5.15 -15.62
N GLU A 139 7.38 4.78 -16.36
CA GLU A 139 6.42 5.69 -16.96
C GLU A 139 5.01 5.11 -16.80
N SER A 140 4.08 5.94 -16.31
CA SER A 140 2.68 5.58 -16.17
C SER A 140 1.85 6.21 -17.29
N GLU A 141 0.92 5.44 -17.86
CA GLU A 141 0.03 5.89 -18.93
C GLU A 141 -1.43 5.60 -18.60
N GLY A 142 -2.31 6.50 -19.00
CA GLY A 142 -3.75 6.35 -18.85
C GLY A 142 -4.38 7.43 -17.99
N THR A 143 -5.67 7.27 -17.74
CA THR A 143 -6.47 8.17 -16.91
C THR A 143 -7.19 7.35 -15.84
N GLY A 144 -7.50 8.00 -14.70
CA GLY A 144 -8.21 7.38 -13.60
C GLY A 144 -7.32 6.68 -12.59
N HIS A 145 -7.95 5.87 -11.75
CA HIS A 145 -7.29 5.18 -10.63
C HIS A 145 -6.33 4.08 -11.10
N LEU A 146 -6.78 3.27 -12.06
CA LEU A 146 -5.96 2.22 -12.64
C LEU A 146 -5.23 2.76 -13.88
N LYS A 147 -3.91 2.64 -13.88
CA LYS A 147 -3.05 3.05 -15.00
C LYS A 147 -2.07 1.95 -15.32
N SER A 148 -1.71 1.84 -16.60
CA SER A 148 -0.60 0.99 -17.01
C SER A 148 0.74 1.61 -16.62
N LEU A 149 1.74 0.77 -16.43
CA LEU A 149 3.10 1.19 -16.11
C LEU A 149 4.08 0.46 -17.00
N LYS A 150 5.09 1.18 -17.47
CA LYS A 150 6.22 0.62 -18.22
C LYS A 150 7.52 0.82 -17.45
N ILE A 151 8.39 -0.17 -17.50
CA ILE A 151 9.80 -0.03 -17.19
C ILE A 151 10.52 0.20 -18.50
N ILE A 152 11.31 1.25 -18.57
CA ILE A 152 12.02 1.67 -19.78
C ILE A 152 13.52 1.63 -19.50
N ARG A 153 14.29 1.05 -20.43
CA ARG A 153 15.74 1.14 -20.40
C ARG A 153 16.17 2.54 -20.87
N LYS A 154 16.98 3.17 -20.07
CA LYS A 154 17.60 4.45 -20.45
C LYS A 154 18.70 4.27 -21.50
#